data_bbf184ea89a66e42549253358ffcaf4a
#
_entry.id   bbf184ea89a66e42549253358ffcaf4a
#
_cell.length_a   1.000
_cell.length_b   1.000
_cell.length_c   1.000
_cell.angle_alpha   90.00
_cell.angle_beta   90.00
_cell.angle_gamma   90.00
#
_symmetry.space_group_name_H-M   'P 1'
#
loop_
_entity.id
_entity.type
_entity.pdbx_description
1 polymer ?
#
loop_
_entity_poly.entity_id
_entity_poly.type
_entity_poly.pdbx_seq_one_letter_code
_entity_poly.pdbx_strand_id
1 'polypeptide(L)'
;MRKTLLLAGVVCLAAANASAFEFNPYVAAKAKYALARNEVKVTGSYEGKAKLNDNVFGGSLAVGSTYHLMNGDFRFELEYTKNADAKKRNAKVKTQGVLFNVYYDFDLQNNIPLKPYVGAGLGWGRAELEGNGSVKDNGVSMQIGGGVNYQISEHFAFDLGYRYMTYGDFDKEYHFGPIYEKDEYKPRAHEFLLGVRYEF
;
A
#
# COMPACT_ATOMS: atom_id res chain seq x y z
N MET A 1 -10.31 -11.98 -24.13
CA MET A 1 -9.60 -10.78 -24.60
C MET A 1 -9.34 -9.72 -23.51
N ARG A 2 -9.21 -10.09 -22.18
CA ARG A 2 -8.95 -9.12 -21.08
C ARG A 2 -7.57 -9.22 -20.43
N LYS A 3 -6.70 -10.12 -20.88
CA LYS A 3 -5.36 -10.35 -20.30
C LYS A 3 -4.22 -9.60 -21.00
N THR A 4 -4.47 -9.04 -22.17
CA THR A 4 -3.45 -8.35 -23.00
C THR A 4 -3.28 -6.86 -22.68
N LEU A 5 -4.22 -6.24 -21.95
CA LEU A 5 -4.15 -4.80 -21.61
C LEU A 5 -3.20 -4.49 -20.45
N LEU A 6 -2.92 -5.44 -19.57
CA LEU A 6 -2.01 -5.24 -18.43
C LEU A 6 -0.53 -5.28 -18.84
N LEU A 7 -0.18 -6.06 -19.89
CA LEU A 7 1.18 -6.08 -20.41
C LEU A 7 1.54 -4.82 -21.23
N ALA A 8 0.57 -4.20 -21.89
CA ALA A 8 0.80 -3.00 -22.68
C ALA A 8 1.13 -1.76 -21.83
N GLY A 9 0.63 -1.68 -20.59
CA GLY A 9 0.94 -0.58 -19.66
C GLY A 9 2.39 -0.59 -19.16
N VAL A 10 2.98 -1.77 -18.99
CA VAL A 10 4.37 -1.93 -18.54
C VAL A 10 5.36 -1.58 -19.66
N VAL A 11 5.01 -1.88 -20.91
CA VAL A 11 5.86 -1.59 -22.08
C VAL A 11 5.88 -0.10 -22.43
N CYS A 12 4.82 0.66 -22.16
CA CYS A 12 4.79 2.10 -22.41
C CYS A 12 5.66 2.92 -21.45
N LEU A 13 5.91 2.45 -20.23
CA LEU A 13 6.83 3.10 -19.29
C LEU A 13 8.31 2.89 -19.68
N ALA A 14 8.62 1.80 -20.37
CA ALA A 14 9.97 1.53 -20.87
C ALA A 14 10.33 2.32 -22.15
N ALA A 15 9.35 2.87 -22.88
CA ALA A 15 9.57 3.57 -24.14
C ALA A 15 9.72 5.10 -24.02
N ALA A 16 9.63 5.68 -22.82
CA ALA A 16 9.80 7.12 -22.59
C ALA A 16 11.28 7.54 -22.43
N ASN A 17 12.20 6.90 -23.13
CA ASN A 17 13.59 7.30 -23.21
C ASN A 17 13.76 8.42 -24.25
N ALA A 18 13.31 9.62 -23.93
CA ALA A 18 13.66 10.78 -24.76
C ALA A 18 13.88 12.01 -23.87
N SER A 19 15.16 12.33 -23.72
CA SER A 19 15.70 13.66 -23.46
C SER A 19 15.73 14.19 -22.03
N ALA A 20 16.93 14.31 -21.49
CA ALA A 20 17.38 15.15 -20.39
C ALA A 20 17.10 14.70 -18.93
N PHE A 21 16.34 13.66 -18.69
CA PHE A 21 16.18 13.08 -17.35
C PHE A 21 16.49 11.58 -17.43
N GLU A 22 17.50 11.11 -16.71
CA GLU A 22 17.79 9.68 -16.57
C GLU A 22 16.73 9.06 -15.67
N PHE A 23 15.68 8.56 -16.27
CA PHE A 23 14.65 7.74 -15.62
C PHE A 23 15.05 6.27 -15.73
N ASN A 24 15.30 5.63 -14.61
CA ASN A 24 15.55 4.19 -14.56
C ASN A 24 14.26 3.47 -14.16
N PRO A 25 13.55 2.85 -15.12
CA PRO A 25 12.33 2.12 -14.82
C PRO A 25 12.63 0.87 -14.00
N TYR A 26 11.69 0.48 -13.14
CA TYR A 26 11.82 -0.71 -12.33
C TYR A 26 10.48 -1.42 -12.11
N VAL A 27 10.59 -2.69 -11.74
CA VAL A 27 9.48 -3.49 -11.21
C VAL A 27 9.85 -3.97 -9.81
N ALA A 28 8.85 -4.08 -8.93
CA ALA A 28 9.07 -4.58 -7.58
C ALA A 28 7.98 -5.55 -7.13
N ALA A 29 8.37 -6.52 -6.33
CA ALA A 29 7.48 -7.42 -5.62
C ALA A 29 7.79 -7.36 -4.12
N LYS A 30 6.75 -7.22 -3.27
CA LYS A 30 6.91 -7.06 -1.84
C LYS A 30 6.00 -8.07 -1.12
N ALA A 31 6.56 -8.82 -0.17
CA ALA A 31 5.81 -9.52 0.85
C ALA A 31 5.58 -8.57 2.03
N LYS A 32 4.44 -8.68 2.70
CA LYS A 32 4.12 -7.82 3.82
C LYS A 32 3.48 -8.56 4.97
N TYR A 33 3.76 -8.08 6.18
CA TYR A 33 3.13 -8.49 7.42
C TYR A 33 2.46 -7.26 8.05
N ALA A 34 1.14 -7.28 8.13
CA ALA A 34 0.34 -6.17 8.60
C ALA A 34 -0.21 -6.45 10.01
N LEU A 35 0.04 -5.53 10.92
CA LEU A 35 -0.61 -5.44 12.23
C LEU A 35 -1.80 -4.49 12.09
N ALA A 36 -2.96 -5.05 11.77
CA ALA A 36 -4.18 -4.27 11.57
C ALA A 36 -4.78 -3.84 12.93
N ARG A 37 -5.04 -2.55 13.07
CA ARG A 37 -5.77 -1.97 14.20
C ARG A 37 -7.04 -1.35 13.66
N ASN A 38 -8.15 -2.03 13.88
CA ASN A 38 -9.45 -1.59 13.44
C ASN A 38 -10.20 -0.98 14.63
N GLU A 39 -10.51 0.31 14.58
CA GLU A 39 -11.39 0.97 15.55
C GLU A 39 -12.79 1.07 14.93
N VAL A 40 -13.76 0.44 15.55
CA VAL A 40 -15.17 0.58 15.24
C VAL A 40 -15.78 1.46 16.31
N LYS A 41 -16.29 2.63 15.91
CA LYS A 41 -17.11 3.48 16.79
C LYS A 41 -18.55 3.40 16.32
N VAL A 42 -19.43 3.01 17.22
CA VAL A 42 -20.87 3.10 17.05
C VAL A 42 -21.33 4.31 17.84
N THR A 43 -21.91 5.29 17.16
CA THR A 43 -22.46 6.51 17.77
C THR A 43 -23.96 6.54 17.50
N GLY A 44 -24.76 6.50 18.56
CA GLY A 44 -26.23 6.45 18.47
C GLY A 44 -26.81 6.24 19.86
N SER A 45 -27.96 5.56 19.93
CA SER A 45 -28.63 5.23 21.20
C SER A 45 -27.78 4.35 22.14
N TYR A 46 -26.72 3.70 21.60
CA TYR A 46 -25.71 2.96 22.34
C TYR A 46 -24.32 3.38 21.85
N GLU A 47 -23.53 4.02 22.72
CA GLU A 47 -22.13 4.29 22.41
C GLU A 47 -21.27 3.06 22.71
N GLY A 48 -20.63 2.52 21.69
CA GLY A 48 -19.73 1.38 21.80
C GLY A 48 -18.43 1.60 21.02
N LYS A 49 -17.27 1.24 21.62
CA LYS A 49 -15.97 1.19 20.94
C LYS A 49 -15.47 -0.25 20.98
N ALA A 50 -15.26 -0.85 19.83
CA ALA A 50 -14.63 -2.16 19.71
C ALA A 50 -13.27 -2.01 19.00
N LYS A 51 -12.22 -2.62 19.56
CA LYS A 51 -10.89 -2.72 18.92
C LYS A 51 -10.71 -4.15 18.44
N LEU A 52 -10.57 -4.32 17.14
CA LEU A 52 -10.26 -5.60 16.52
C LEU A 52 -8.82 -5.54 16.01
N ASN A 53 -7.92 -6.23 16.72
CA ASN A 53 -6.54 -6.38 16.28
C ASN A 53 -6.44 -7.70 15.52
N ASP A 54 -5.88 -7.67 14.32
CA ASP A 54 -5.64 -8.87 13.51
C ASP A 54 -4.28 -8.75 12.80
N ASN A 55 -3.63 -9.90 12.64
CA ASN A 55 -2.35 -9.96 11.93
C ASN A 55 -2.60 -10.61 10.59
N VAL A 56 -2.20 -9.94 9.51
CA VAL A 56 -2.50 -10.38 8.15
C VAL A 56 -1.24 -10.35 7.31
N PHE A 57 -0.98 -11.45 6.60
CA PHE A 57 0.02 -11.47 5.55
C PHE A 57 -0.56 -10.90 4.25
N GLY A 58 0.32 -10.42 3.40
CA GLY A 58 -0.08 -9.91 2.10
C GLY A 58 1.11 -9.75 1.18
N GLY A 59 0.85 -9.15 0.04
CA GLY A 59 1.88 -8.81 -0.92
C GLY A 59 1.47 -7.64 -1.80
N SER A 60 2.45 -7.11 -2.50
CA SER A 60 2.21 -6.10 -3.51
C SER A 60 3.14 -6.27 -4.71
N LEU A 61 2.69 -5.76 -5.84
CA LEU A 61 3.46 -5.63 -7.06
C LEU A 61 3.47 -4.14 -7.43
N ALA A 62 4.62 -3.67 -7.88
CA ALA A 62 4.77 -2.28 -8.24
C ALA A 62 5.57 -2.11 -9.53
N VAL A 63 5.29 -1.02 -10.20
CA VAL A 63 6.08 -0.48 -11.30
C VAL A 63 6.45 0.96 -10.97
N GLY A 64 7.65 1.36 -11.30
CA GLY A 64 8.11 2.68 -10.94
C GLY A 64 9.29 3.15 -11.77
N SER A 65 9.82 4.29 -11.39
CA SER A 65 11.04 4.85 -11.97
C SER A 65 11.83 5.57 -10.89
N THR A 66 13.16 5.44 -10.98
CA THR A 66 14.11 6.13 -10.13
C THR A 66 14.67 7.33 -10.89
N TYR A 67 14.76 8.47 -10.19
CA TYR A 67 15.38 9.70 -10.67
C TYR A 67 16.57 10.05 -9.77
N HIS A 68 17.77 10.00 -10.34
CA HIS A 68 19.01 10.22 -9.60
C HIS A 68 19.31 11.70 -9.41
N LEU A 69 19.69 12.08 -8.18
CA LEU A 69 20.16 13.40 -7.80
C LEU A 69 21.54 13.29 -7.12
N MET A 70 22.22 14.41 -6.95
CA MET A 70 23.58 14.45 -6.36
C MET A 70 23.65 13.87 -4.93
N ASN A 71 22.56 13.95 -4.14
CA ASN A 71 22.54 13.57 -2.71
C ASN A 71 21.56 12.46 -2.39
N GLY A 72 20.98 11.82 -3.40
CA GLY A 72 20.00 10.75 -3.22
C GLY A 72 19.08 10.60 -4.44
N ASP A 73 18.12 9.71 -4.34
CA ASP A 73 17.27 9.34 -5.46
C ASP A 73 15.81 9.55 -5.12
N PHE A 74 15.04 10.14 -6.03
CA PHE A 74 13.58 10.08 -5.97
C PHE A 74 13.06 8.84 -6.70
N ARG A 75 12.13 8.14 -6.07
CA ARG A 75 11.40 7.03 -6.70
C ARG A 75 9.91 7.35 -6.76
N PHE A 76 9.33 7.15 -7.93
CA PHE A 76 7.89 7.24 -8.17
C PHE A 76 7.38 5.84 -8.48
N GLU A 77 6.35 5.40 -7.79
CA GLU A 77 5.89 4.01 -7.85
C GLU A 77 4.37 3.94 -7.90
N LEU A 78 3.84 3.15 -8.81
CA LEU A 78 2.45 2.70 -8.80
C LEU A 78 2.41 1.27 -8.25
N GLU A 79 1.78 1.10 -7.09
CA GLU A 79 1.73 -0.16 -6.35
C GLU A 79 0.30 -0.71 -6.32
N TYR A 80 0.13 -1.99 -6.69
CA TYR A 80 -1.06 -2.76 -6.36
C TYR A 80 -0.77 -3.63 -5.14
N THR A 81 -1.57 -3.47 -4.09
CA THR A 81 -1.40 -4.17 -2.83
C THR A 81 -2.64 -5.01 -2.48
N LYS A 82 -2.40 -6.20 -1.91
CA LYS A 82 -3.45 -7.12 -1.49
C LYS A 82 -3.06 -7.83 -0.20
N ASN A 83 -3.98 -7.90 0.76
CA ASN A 83 -3.83 -8.72 1.96
C ASN A 83 -4.39 -10.11 1.72
N ALA A 84 -3.82 -11.12 2.38
CA ALA A 84 -4.41 -12.44 2.46
C ALA A 84 -5.74 -12.37 3.22
N ASP A 85 -6.62 -13.30 2.92
CA ASP A 85 -7.96 -13.33 3.50
C ASP A 85 -7.90 -13.63 5.01
N ALA A 86 -8.27 -12.65 5.83
CA ALA A 86 -8.44 -12.88 7.26
C ALA A 86 -9.75 -13.62 7.51
N LYS A 87 -9.66 -14.87 7.97
CA LYS A 87 -10.82 -15.71 8.31
C LYS A 87 -11.03 -15.71 9.81
N LYS A 88 -12.15 -15.19 10.29
CA LYS A 88 -12.55 -15.25 11.71
C LYS A 88 -13.97 -15.78 11.82
N ARG A 89 -14.13 -17.00 12.36
CA ARG A 89 -15.40 -17.74 12.44
C ARG A 89 -16.14 -17.79 11.10
N ASN A 90 -17.19 -16.98 10.89
CA ASN A 90 -18.02 -16.95 9.68
C ASN A 90 -17.83 -15.67 8.86
N ALA A 91 -16.80 -14.87 9.15
CA ALA A 91 -16.50 -13.64 8.43
C ALA A 91 -15.13 -13.71 7.75
N LYS A 92 -15.06 -13.23 6.51
CA LYS A 92 -13.84 -13.13 5.70
C LYS A 92 -13.63 -11.69 5.29
N VAL A 93 -12.49 -11.13 5.64
CA VAL A 93 -12.10 -9.76 5.28
C VAL A 93 -11.05 -9.82 4.19
N LYS A 94 -11.31 -9.15 3.08
CA LYS A 94 -10.38 -8.95 1.97
C LYS A 94 -10.08 -7.47 1.83
N THR A 95 -8.80 -7.13 1.73
CA THR A 95 -8.36 -5.75 1.48
C THR A 95 -7.41 -5.72 0.30
N GLN A 96 -7.62 -4.76 -0.58
CA GLN A 96 -6.76 -4.50 -1.74
C GLN A 96 -6.74 -3.02 -2.05
N GLY A 97 -5.70 -2.55 -2.76
CA GLY A 97 -5.61 -1.14 -3.12
C GLY A 97 -4.62 -0.88 -4.24
N VAL A 98 -4.72 0.31 -4.79
CA VAL A 98 -3.75 0.88 -5.73
C VAL A 98 -3.25 2.19 -5.13
N LEU A 99 -1.93 2.33 -5.04
CA LEU A 99 -1.26 3.47 -4.43
C LEU A 99 -0.27 4.08 -5.42
N PHE A 100 -0.23 5.39 -5.45
CA PHE A 100 0.88 6.14 -6.02
C PHE A 100 1.78 6.57 -4.87
N ASN A 101 3.03 6.11 -4.89
CA ASN A 101 4.03 6.34 -3.86
C ASN A 101 5.15 7.22 -4.40
N VAL A 102 5.68 8.06 -3.52
CA VAL A 102 6.92 8.82 -3.73
C VAL A 102 7.86 8.49 -2.60
N TYR A 103 9.09 8.11 -2.93
CA TYR A 103 10.15 7.83 -1.97
C TYR A 103 11.35 8.73 -2.24
N TYR A 104 12.12 8.98 -1.19
CA TYR A 104 13.43 9.59 -1.29
C TYR A 104 14.45 8.67 -0.63
N ASP A 105 15.39 8.16 -1.42
CA ASP A 105 16.50 7.31 -0.99
C ASP A 105 17.71 8.19 -0.72
N PHE A 106 18.23 8.15 0.51
CA PHE A 106 19.38 8.92 0.92
C PHE A 106 20.69 8.25 0.47
N ASP A 107 21.55 8.97 -0.20
CA ASP A 107 22.91 8.52 -0.49
C ASP A 107 23.81 8.86 0.71
N LEU A 108 24.30 7.85 1.41
CA LEU A 108 25.16 8.01 2.58
C LEU A 108 26.62 8.35 2.21
N GLN A 109 26.96 8.42 0.90
CA GLN A 109 28.30 8.72 0.39
C GLN A 109 29.41 7.83 1.01
N ASN A 110 29.03 6.63 1.43
CA ASN A 110 29.94 5.61 1.93
C ASN A 110 29.88 4.39 0.98
N ASN A 111 30.94 3.59 0.96
CA ASN A 111 31.02 2.41 0.10
C ASN A 111 30.06 1.26 0.54
N ILE A 112 29.04 1.56 1.34
CA ILE A 112 28.06 0.58 1.79
C ILE A 112 26.86 0.63 0.83
N PRO A 113 26.45 -0.49 0.24
CA PRO A 113 25.34 -0.54 -0.71
C PRO A 113 23.96 -0.46 -0.01
N LEU A 114 23.87 0.34 1.05
CA LEU A 114 22.67 0.57 1.85
C LEU A 114 22.21 2.01 1.66
N LYS A 115 20.96 2.17 1.17
CA LYS A 115 20.31 3.47 1.03
C LYS A 115 19.07 3.51 1.94
N PRO A 116 19.09 4.21 3.08
CA PRO A 116 17.88 4.50 3.84
C PRO A 116 16.90 5.30 2.99
N TYR A 117 15.61 5.11 3.22
CA TYR A 117 14.59 5.88 2.51
C TYR A 117 13.42 6.28 3.41
N VAL A 118 12.74 7.32 2.99
CA VAL A 118 11.43 7.73 3.50
C VAL A 118 10.47 7.86 2.34
N GLY A 119 9.18 7.70 2.59
CA GLY A 119 8.20 7.82 1.51
C GLY A 119 6.81 8.02 2.02
N ALA A 120 5.98 8.54 1.12
CA ALA A 120 4.55 8.73 1.33
C ALA A 120 3.79 8.32 0.07
N GLY A 121 2.52 8.00 0.21
CA GLY A 121 1.70 7.61 -0.92
C GLY A 121 0.22 7.85 -0.68
N LEU A 122 -0.49 8.02 -1.78
CA LEU A 122 -1.93 8.21 -1.86
C LEU A 122 -2.51 7.22 -2.85
N GLY A 123 -3.74 6.77 -2.60
CA GLY A 123 -4.37 5.85 -3.51
C GLY A 123 -5.81 5.52 -3.15
N TRP A 124 -6.28 4.43 -3.71
CA TRP A 124 -7.62 3.90 -3.52
C TRP A 124 -7.55 2.50 -2.93
N GLY A 125 -8.22 2.32 -1.80
CA GLY A 125 -8.39 1.04 -1.14
C GLY A 125 -9.81 0.51 -1.28
N ARG A 126 -9.93 -0.81 -1.28
CA ARG A 126 -11.19 -1.53 -1.23
C ARG A 126 -11.13 -2.57 -0.13
N ALA A 127 -12.10 -2.51 0.77
CA ALA A 127 -12.35 -3.53 1.76
C ALA A 127 -13.64 -4.28 1.42
N GLU A 128 -13.62 -5.61 1.53
CA GLU A 128 -14.78 -6.47 1.33
C GLU A 128 -14.92 -7.38 2.54
N LEU A 129 -16.07 -7.30 3.19
CA LEU A 129 -16.47 -8.17 4.30
C LEU A 129 -17.47 -9.18 3.77
N GLU A 130 -17.10 -10.46 3.70
CA GLU A 130 -17.98 -11.59 3.37
C GLU A 130 -18.45 -12.26 4.66
N GLY A 131 -19.77 -12.33 4.86
CA GLY A 131 -20.44 -13.00 5.99
C GLY A 131 -21.85 -13.40 5.58
N ASN A 132 -22.83 -13.29 6.48
CA ASN A 132 -24.26 -13.47 6.15
C ASN A 132 -24.81 -12.37 5.21
N GLY A 133 -23.93 -11.46 4.72
CA GLY A 133 -24.13 -10.43 3.72
C GLY A 133 -22.77 -9.94 3.25
N SER A 134 -22.66 -9.51 1.99
CA SER A 134 -21.43 -8.94 1.45
C SER A 134 -21.50 -7.41 1.54
N VAL A 135 -20.59 -6.82 2.32
CA VAL A 135 -20.41 -5.37 2.38
C VAL A 135 -19.11 -5.03 1.67
N LYS A 136 -19.20 -4.18 0.63
CA LYS A 136 -18.04 -3.69 -0.13
C LYS A 136 -17.97 -2.19 0.04
N ASP A 137 -16.80 -1.70 0.40
CA ASP A 137 -16.58 -0.28 0.53
C ASP A 137 -15.23 0.12 -0.08
N ASN A 138 -15.17 1.34 -0.63
CA ASN A 138 -13.99 1.89 -1.28
C ASN A 138 -13.66 3.25 -0.64
N GLY A 139 -12.39 3.51 -0.38
CA GLY A 139 -11.97 4.77 0.24
C GLY A 139 -10.58 5.20 -0.21
N VAL A 140 -10.27 6.47 0.07
CA VAL A 140 -8.93 7.01 -0.14
C VAL A 140 -7.99 6.37 0.86
N SER A 141 -6.89 5.82 0.35
CA SER A 141 -5.83 5.21 1.16
C SER A 141 -4.62 6.10 1.18
N MET A 142 -3.98 6.21 2.33
CA MET A 142 -2.75 6.97 2.51
C MET A 142 -1.72 6.10 3.20
N GLN A 143 -0.45 6.31 2.86
CA GLN A 143 0.65 5.68 3.56
C GLN A 143 1.78 6.66 3.81
N ILE A 144 2.50 6.45 4.92
CA ILE A 144 3.79 7.07 5.22
C ILE A 144 4.69 6.01 5.82
N GLY A 145 5.96 6.01 5.43
CA GLY A 145 6.87 5.01 5.91
C GLY A 145 8.32 5.29 5.53
N GLY A 146 9.16 4.30 5.81
CA GLY A 146 10.56 4.34 5.46
C GLY A 146 11.18 2.96 5.61
N GLY A 147 12.44 2.86 5.26
CA GLY A 147 13.14 1.60 5.29
C GLY A 147 14.57 1.72 4.82
N VAL A 148 15.12 0.59 4.44
CA VAL A 148 16.46 0.48 3.90
C VAL A 148 16.43 -0.33 2.62
N ASN A 149 17.08 0.18 1.61
CA ASN A 149 17.32 -0.47 0.35
C ASN A 149 18.75 -0.99 0.32
N TYR A 150 18.95 -2.26 -0.02
CA TYR A 150 20.24 -2.91 -0.16
C TYR A 150 20.47 -3.27 -1.62
N GLN A 151 21.39 -2.55 -2.29
CA GLN A 151 21.75 -2.80 -3.68
C GLN A 151 22.67 -4.01 -3.77
N ILE A 152 22.23 -5.08 -4.44
CA ILE A 152 23.01 -6.31 -4.62
C ILE A 152 23.83 -6.25 -5.89
N SER A 153 23.24 -5.67 -6.94
CA SER A 153 23.87 -5.48 -8.25
C SER A 153 23.29 -4.24 -8.91
N GLU A 154 23.77 -3.89 -10.09
CA GLU A 154 23.28 -2.76 -10.87
C GLU A 154 21.76 -2.84 -11.13
N HIS A 155 21.21 -4.05 -11.21
CA HIS A 155 19.80 -4.28 -11.54
C HIS A 155 18.96 -4.75 -10.35
N PHE A 156 19.54 -5.34 -9.29
CA PHE A 156 18.80 -5.95 -8.20
C PHE A 156 19.02 -5.25 -6.87
N ALA A 157 17.93 -4.97 -6.20
CA ALA A 157 17.94 -4.46 -4.83
C ALA A 157 16.93 -5.21 -3.94
N PHE A 158 17.30 -5.41 -2.67
CA PHE A 158 16.37 -5.79 -1.61
C PHE A 158 15.86 -4.57 -0.86
N ASP A 159 14.62 -4.64 -0.43
CA ASP A 159 13.93 -3.58 0.28
C ASP A 159 13.39 -4.11 1.61
N LEU A 160 13.77 -3.51 2.73
CA LEU A 160 13.21 -3.78 4.04
C LEU A 160 12.55 -2.50 4.53
N GLY A 161 11.24 -2.51 4.65
CA GLY A 161 10.46 -1.34 4.95
C GLY A 161 9.47 -1.50 6.08
N TYR A 162 9.06 -0.37 6.60
CA TYR A 162 7.94 -0.20 7.51
C TYR A 162 7.08 0.95 7.02
N ARG A 163 5.76 0.76 7.03
CA ARG A 163 4.81 1.84 6.74
C ARG A 163 3.60 1.81 7.67
N TYR A 164 3.10 2.98 7.94
CA TYR A 164 1.77 3.18 8.50
C TYR A 164 0.80 3.46 7.36
N MET A 165 -0.28 2.69 7.29
CA MET A 165 -1.25 2.76 6.21
C MET A 165 -2.66 2.96 6.76
N THR A 166 -3.44 3.84 6.10
CA THR A 166 -4.87 4.00 6.30
C THR A 166 -5.59 3.55 5.04
N TYR A 167 -6.67 2.76 5.19
CA TYR A 167 -7.44 2.23 4.07
C TYR A 167 -8.73 3.02 3.78
N GLY A 168 -8.76 4.30 4.18
CA GLY A 168 -9.91 5.18 4.07
C GLY A 168 -10.75 5.22 5.33
N ASP A 169 -11.60 6.21 5.41
CA ASP A 169 -12.63 6.33 6.45
C ASP A 169 -13.95 5.87 5.84
N PHE A 170 -14.58 4.89 6.46
CA PHE A 170 -15.86 4.34 6.02
C PHE A 170 -16.93 4.81 6.99
N ASP A 171 -17.82 5.67 6.51
CA ASP A 171 -18.95 6.18 7.27
C ASP A 171 -20.24 5.53 6.72
N LYS A 172 -20.99 4.85 7.58
CA LYS A 172 -22.33 4.37 7.25
C LYS A 172 -23.33 5.03 8.15
N GLU A 173 -24.31 5.67 7.54
CA GLU A 173 -25.44 6.27 8.23
C GLU A 173 -26.67 5.39 8.04
N TYR A 174 -27.29 5.00 9.15
CA TYR A 174 -28.54 4.27 9.16
C TYR A 174 -29.64 5.16 9.73
N HIS A 175 -30.71 5.34 8.95
CA HIS A 175 -31.90 6.04 9.39
C HIS A 175 -33.03 5.02 9.58
N PHE A 176 -33.39 4.74 10.84
CA PHE A 176 -34.56 3.96 11.18
C PHE A 176 -35.57 4.85 11.92
N GLY A 177 -36.40 5.61 11.16
CA GLY A 177 -37.33 6.56 11.76
C GLY A 177 -36.64 7.64 12.56
N PRO A 178 -36.94 7.81 13.88
CA PRO A 178 -36.30 8.83 14.71
C PRO A 178 -34.91 8.42 15.24
N ILE A 179 -34.44 7.20 14.94
CA ILE A 179 -33.14 6.69 15.40
C ILE A 179 -32.08 6.96 14.34
N TYR A 180 -31.06 7.72 14.74
CA TYR A 180 -29.88 8.00 13.93
C TYR A 180 -28.72 7.18 14.48
N GLU A 181 -28.17 6.25 13.68
CA GLU A 181 -26.95 5.52 13.99
C GLU A 181 -25.88 5.81 12.92
N LYS A 182 -24.70 6.21 13.37
CA LYS A 182 -23.52 6.43 12.53
C LYS A 182 -22.41 5.49 12.96
N ASP A 183 -22.05 4.58 12.06
CA ASP A 183 -20.91 3.68 12.22
C ASP A 183 -19.70 4.26 11.49
N GLU A 184 -18.66 4.65 12.25
CA GLU A 184 -17.38 5.05 11.71
C GLU A 184 -16.39 3.87 11.81
N TYR A 185 -15.90 3.42 10.67
CA TYR A 185 -14.87 2.39 10.59
C TYR A 185 -13.59 2.97 9.99
N LYS A 186 -12.50 2.97 10.77
CA LYS A 186 -11.19 3.52 10.38
C LYS A 186 -10.14 2.41 10.39
N PRO A 187 -9.95 1.69 9.28
CA PRO A 187 -8.94 0.65 9.18
C PRO A 187 -7.55 1.28 9.07
N ARG A 188 -6.69 0.93 10.02
CA ARG A 188 -5.29 1.36 10.08
C ARG A 188 -4.40 0.14 10.22
N ALA A 189 -3.25 0.17 9.60
CA ALA A 189 -2.29 -0.93 9.68
C ALA A 189 -0.86 -0.42 9.82
N HIS A 190 -0.08 -1.12 10.64
CA HIS A 190 1.37 -1.05 10.65
C HIS A 190 1.88 -2.21 9.80
N GLU A 191 2.56 -1.92 8.71
CA GLU A 191 3.00 -2.94 7.75
C GLU A 191 4.53 -3.02 7.73
N PHE A 192 5.06 -4.21 7.89
CA PHE A 192 6.46 -4.55 7.64
C PHE A 192 6.56 -5.16 6.26
N LEU A 193 7.53 -4.70 5.48
CA LEU A 193 7.67 -5.01 4.06
C LEU A 193 9.05 -5.64 3.82
N LEU A 194 9.05 -6.71 3.04
CA LEU A 194 10.26 -7.29 2.47
C LEU A 194 10.07 -7.38 0.97
N GLY A 195 10.89 -6.68 0.21
CA GLY A 195 10.76 -6.54 -1.22
C GLY A 195 11.99 -6.90 -2.01
N VAL A 196 11.77 -7.16 -3.29
CA VAL A 196 12.80 -7.27 -4.32
C VAL A 196 12.43 -6.32 -5.44
N ARG A 197 13.41 -5.54 -5.91
CA ARG A 197 13.29 -4.61 -7.02
C ARG A 197 14.26 -5.01 -8.12
N TYR A 198 13.79 -4.91 -9.36
CA TYR A 198 14.60 -5.05 -10.56
C TYR A 198 14.54 -3.75 -11.36
N GLU A 199 15.68 -3.12 -11.58
CA GLU A 199 15.88 -1.92 -12.41
C GLU A 199 16.37 -2.36 -13.80
N PHE A 200 15.84 -1.73 -14.85
CA PHE A 200 16.15 -2.07 -16.26
C PHE A 200 17.35 -1.29 -16.78
#